data_8131ddc5ac8c1f4a45d4f35d6f00b9e5
#
_entry.id   8131ddc5ac8c1f4a45d4f35d6f00b9e5
#
_cell.length_a   1.000
_cell.length_b   1.000
_cell.length_c   1.000
_cell.angle_alpha   90.00
_cell.angle_beta   90.00
_cell.angle_gamma   90.00
#
_symmetry.space_group_name_H-M   'P 1'
#
loop_
_entity.id
_entity.type
_entity.pdbx_description
1 polymer ?
#
loop_
_entity_poly.entity_id
_entity_poly.type
_entity_poly.pdbx_seq_one_letter_code
_entity_poly.pdbx_strand_id
1 'polypeptide(L)'
;MLETEYTYSRTDAFVMEKIIDAEYVNINHIVVAPGEAVPTHVSNSWVHQIVVRGTLSLSLEDGEFNHHPAGSVVAVPFNLKMIIQNQGSETLEFFVVKAPNPRTMSETKKI
;
A
#
# COMPACT_ATOMS: atom_id res chain seq x y z
N MET A 1 6.10 -23.78 -18.07
CA MET A 1 5.27 -22.60 -17.76
C MET A 1 6.10 -21.35 -17.99
N LEU A 2 5.61 -20.40 -18.77
CA LEU A 2 6.33 -19.16 -19.05
C LEU A 2 6.06 -18.08 -18.00
N GLU A 3 4.89 -18.11 -17.39
CA GLU A 3 4.53 -17.15 -16.35
C GLU A 3 5.01 -17.58 -14.98
N THR A 4 5.13 -16.63 -14.07
CA THR A 4 5.46 -16.88 -12.67
C THR A 4 4.23 -16.56 -11.82
N GLU A 5 3.87 -17.47 -10.94
CA GLU A 5 2.76 -17.28 -10.03
C GLU A 5 3.29 -16.96 -8.64
N TYR A 6 2.78 -15.90 -8.03
CA TYR A 6 3.05 -15.54 -6.65
C TYR A 6 1.78 -15.71 -5.84
N THR A 7 1.92 -15.98 -4.56
CA THR A 7 0.78 -16.13 -3.66
C THR A 7 0.89 -15.15 -2.51
N TYR A 8 -0.22 -14.88 -1.86
CA TYR A 8 -0.24 -14.01 -0.68
C TYR A 8 -1.08 -14.66 0.41
N SER A 9 -0.91 -14.19 1.64
CA SER A 9 -1.57 -14.75 2.81
C SER A 9 -3.07 -14.51 2.78
N ARG A 10 -3.85 -15.51 3.18
CA ARG A 10 -5.29 -15.40 3.32
C ARG A 10 -5.60 -15.39 4.82
N THR A 11 -5.77 -14.17 5.36
CA THR A 11 -5.89 -13.98 6.80
C THR A 11 -6.69 -12.71 7.09
N ASP A 12 -7.23 -12.60 8.30
CA ASP A 12 -7.83 -11.38 8.81
C ASP A 12 -6.90 -10.69 9.81
N ALA A 13 -5.78 -11.32 10.16
CA ALA A 13 -4.79 -10.75 11.06
C ALA A 13 -3.88 -9.78 10.30
N PHE A 14 -3.30 -8.84 11.03
CA PHE A 14 -2.36 -7.88 10.46
C PHE A 14 -1.22 -8.60 9.73
N VAL A 15 -0.97 -8.19 8.50
CA VAL A 15 0.17 -8.67 7.73
C VAL A 15 0.63 -7.57 6.78
N MET A 16 1.95 -7.47 6.62
CA MET A 16 2.59 -6.65 5.60
C MET A 16 3.64 -7.53 4.96
N GLU A 17 3.42 -7.94 3.72
CA GLU A 17 4.31 -8.90 3.07
C GLU A 17 4.65 -8.45 1.66
N LYS A 18 5.91 -8.66 1.27
CA LYS A 18 6.35 -8.42 -0.09
C LYS A 18 5.96 -9.62 -0.93
N ILE A 19 5.26 -9.34 -2.03
CA ILE A 19 4.90 -10.38 -3.00
C ILE A 19 5.89 -10.39 -4.15
N ILE A 20 6.17 -9.22 -4.72
CA ILE A 20 7.13 -9.07 -5.82
C ILE A 20 8.10 -7.95 -5.45
N ASP A 21 9.39 -8.22 -5.59
CA ASP A 21 10.43 -7.23 -5.33
C ASP A 21 11.41 -7.24 -6.52
N ALA A 22 10.95 -6.67 -7.64
CA ALA A 22 11.73 -6.56 -8.88
C ALA A 22 12.11 -5.11 -9.11
N GLU A 23 13.12 -4.88 -9.96
CA GLU A 23 13.57 -3.51 -10.24
C GLU A 23 12.44 -2.62 -10.77
N TYR A 24 11.61 -3.18 -11.63
CA TYR A 24 10.55 -2.41 -12.29
C TYR A 24 9.28 -2.29 -11.45
N VAL A 25 9.10 -3.11 -10.43
CA VAL A 25 7.89 -3.08 -9.62
C VAL A 25 8.14 -3.70 -8.24
N ASN A 26 7.49 -3.13 -7.25
CA ASN A 26 7.40 -3.70 -5.90
C ASN A 26 5.91 -3.83 -5.58
N ILE A 27 5.47 -5.02 -5.23
CA ILE A 27 4.08 -5.27 -4.86
C ILE A 27 4.04 -5.86 -3.47
N ASN A 28 3.30 -5.19 -2.58
CA ASN A 28 3.08 -5.64 -1.21
C ASN A 28 1.62 -5.95 -0.99
N HIS A 29 1.35 -6.91 -0.14
CA HIS A 29 0.01 -7.26 0.30
C HIS A 29 -0.12 -6.88 1.77
N ILE A 30 -1.18 -6.16 2.12
CA ILE A 30 -1.36 -5.64 3.47
C ILE A 30 -2.77 -5.93 3.94
N VAL A 31 -2.87 -6.47 5.16
CA VAL A 31 -4.14 -6.70 5.86
C VAL A 31 -4.06 -5.96 7.19
N VAL A 32 -5.10 -5.18 7.49
CA VAL A 32 -5.14 -4.35 8.69
C VAL A 32 -6.48 -4.62 9.39
N ALA A 33 -6.41 -5.11 10.62
CA ALA A 33 -7.61 -5.37 11.40
C ALA A 33 -8.26 -4.04 11.83
N PRO A 34 -9.56 -4.04 12.17
CA PRO A 34 -10.22 -2.81 12.64
C PRO A 34 -9.47 -2.17 13.81
N GLY A 35 -9.27 -0.85 13.72
CA GLY A 35 -8.57 -0.09 14.75
C GLY A 35 -7.07 -0.08 14.63
N GLU A 36 -6.49 -0.87 13.74
CA GLU A 36 -5.05 -0.91 13.52
C GLU A 36 -4.62 0.04 12.42
N ALA A 37 -3.32 0.25 12.32
CA ALA A 37 -2.73 1.17 11.35
C ALA A 37 -1.45 0.59 10.78
N VAL A 38 -1.12 1.03 9.58
CA VAL A 38 0.18 0.78 8.95
C VAL A 38 1.16 1.81 9.53
N PRO A 39 2.44 1.45 9.75
CA PRO A 39 3.42 2.45 10.18
C PRO A 39 3.46 3.63 9.20
N THR A 40 3.48 4.84 9.75
CA THR A 40 3.56 6.07 8.96
C THR A 40 4.86 6.06 8.14
N HIS A 41 4.75 6.44 6.88
CA HIS A 41 5.92 6.46 6.01
C HIS A 41 5.76 7.51 4.91
N VAL A 42 6.84 7.76 4.19
CA VAL A 42 6.85 8.67 3.06
C VAL A 42 6.79 7.83 1.79
N SER A 43 5.95 8.23 0.85
CA SER A 43 5.88 7.58 -0.44
C SER A 43 7.18 7.88 -1.20
N ASN A 44 7.99 6.86 -1.44
CA ASN A 44 9.28 7.00 -2.10
C ASN A 44 9.29 6.45 -3.52
N SER A 45 8.13 6.38 -4.10
CA SER A 45 7.89 5.97 -5.49
C SER A 45 6.49 6.41 -5.86
N TRP A 46 6.10 6.24 -7.12
CA TRP A 46 4.70 6.34 -7.48
C TRP A 46 3.98 5.13 -6.90
N VAL A 47 2.95 5.38 -6.11
CA VAL A 47 2.26 4.34 -5.34
C VAL A 47 0.82 4.24 -5.83
N HIS A 48 0.39 3.00 -6.09
CA HIS A 48 -1.02 2.71 -6.36
C HIS A 48 -1.47 1.71 -5.32
N GLN A 49 -2.56 2.03 -4.64
CA GLN A 49 -3.15 1.18 -3.62
C GLN A 49 -4.46 0.61 -4.15
N ILE A 50 -4.55 -0.71 -4.20
CA ILE A 50 -5.71 -1.40 -4.74
C ILE A 50 -6.46 -2.01 -3.57
N VAL A 51 -7.63 -1.44 -3.25
CA VAL A 51 -8.43 -1.87 -2.10
C VAL A 51 -9.35 -2.99 -2.52
N VAL A 52 -9.18 -4.16 -1.90
CA VAL A 52 -9.94 -5.35 -2.25
C VAL A 52 -10.94 -5.76 -1.18
N ARG A 53 -10.78 -5.27 0.07
CA ARG A 53 -11.69 -5.59 1.17
C ARG A 53 -11.65 -4.47 2.19
N GLY A 54 -12.82 -4.10 2.74
CA GLY A 54 -12.91 -3.05 3.75
C GLY A 54 -12.76 -1.66 3.17
N THR A 55 -12.32 -0.71 4.01
CA THR A 55 -12.15 0.69 3.62
C THR A 55 -10.79 1.19 4.10
N LEU A 56 -10.02 1.74 3.19
CA LEU A 56 -8.71 2.32 3.47
C LEU A 56 -8.89 3.79 3.80
N SER A 57 -8.45 4.19 5.00
CA SER A 57 -8.46 5.59 5.42
C SER A 57 -7.06 6.15 5.27
N LEU A 58 -6.91 7.15 4.41
CA LEU A 58 -5.62 7.70 4.00
C LEU A 58 -5.56 9.18 4.29
N SER A 59 -4.51 9.60 5.01
CA SER A 59 -4.16 11.00 5.21
C SER A 59 -2.82 11.26 4.55
N LEU A 60 -2.76 12.31 3.73
CA LEU A 60 -1.52 12.75 3.08
C LEU A 60 -1.12 14.10 3.65
N GLU A 61 0.18 14.24 4.01
CA GLU A 61 0.76 15.49 4.50
C GLU A 61 -0.01 16.08 5.68
N ASP A 62 -0.42 15.18 6.60
CA ASP A 62 -1.20 15.55 7.81
C ASP A 62 -2.55 16.20 7.51
N GLY A 63 -3.08 15.99 6.30
CA GLY A 63 -4.39 16.48 5.92
C GLY A 63 -5.51 15.60 6.46
N GLU A 64 -6.73 15.89 6.01
CA GLU A 64 -7.88 15.09 6.39
C GLU A 64 -7.77 13.68 5.86
N PHE A 65 -8.39 12.73 6.59
CA PHE A 65 -8.51 11.37 6.09
C PHE A 65 -9.56 11.30 5.00
N ASN A 66 -9.18 10.67 3.90
CA ASN A 66 -10.12 10.30 2.86
C ASN A 66 -10.33 8.80 2.92
N HIS A 67 -11.55 8.35 2.69
CA HIS A 67 -11.94 6.95 2.87
C HIS A 67 -12.20 6.30 1.51
N HIS A 68 -11.49 5.22 1.23
CA HIS A 68 -11.55 4.54 -0.06
C HIS A 68 -12.03 3.10 0.14
N PRO A 69 -13.24 2.77 -0.33
CA PRO A 69 -13.79 1.42 -0.13
C PRO A 69 -13.19 0.40 -1.09
N ALA A 70 -13.53 -0.86 -0.85
CA ALA A 70 -13.15 -1.94 -1.76
C ALA A 70 -13.59 -1.61 -3.18
N GLY A 71 -12.73 -1.92 -4.16
CA GLY A 71 -12.94 -1.54 -5.55
C GLY A 71 -12.26 -0.25 -5.95
N SER A 72 -11.62 0.43 -5.01
CA SER A 72 -10.88 1.67 -5.29
C SER A 72 -9.44 1.37 -5.68
N VAL A 73 -8.91 2.17 -6.61
CA VAL A 73 -7.47 2.23 -6.89
C VAL A 73 -7.04 3.66 -6.60
N VAL A 74 -6.16 3.83 -5.63
CA VAL A 74 -5.75 5.15 -5.14
C VAL A 74 -4.31 5.40 -5.56
N ALA A 75 -4.10 6.46 -6.36
CA ALA A 75 -2.77 6.85 -6.81
C ALA A 75 -2.20 7.91 -5.87
N VAL A 76 -0.96 7.71 -5.41
CA VAL A 76 -0.28 8.65 -4.52
C VAL A 76 1.06 9.03 -5.15
N PRO A 77 1.31 10.32 -5.41
CA PRO A 77 2.61 10.78 -5.90
C PRO A 77 3.69 10.52 -4.86
N PHE A 78 4.94 10.46 -5.31
CA PHE A 78 6.05 10.24 -4.38
C PHE A 78 6.36 11.50 -3.55
N ASN A 79 7.09 11.30 -2.44
CA ASN A 79 7.52 12.33 -1.48
C ASN A 79 6.39 12.89 -0.61
N LEU A 80 5.32 12.13 -0.42
CA LEU A 80 4.26 12.53 0.47
C LEU A 80 4.25 11.66 1.72
N LYS A 81 4.04 12.28 2.88
CA LYS A 81 3.86 11.56 4.13
C LYS A 81 2.49 10.88 4.09
N MET A 82 2.46 9.57 4.30
CA MET A 82 1.24 8.78 4.29
C MET A 82 0.93 8.22 5.66
N ILE A 83 -0.32 8.40 6.09
CA ILE A 83 -0.88 7.73 7.27
C ILE A 83 -2.04 6.88 6.77
N ILE A 84 -1.94 5.57 6.99
CA ILE A 84 -2.95 4.61 6.56
C ILE A 84 -3.51 3.91 7.79
N GLN A 85 -4.84 3.94 7.93
CA GLN A 85 -5.52 3.35 9.07
C GLN A 85 -6.74 2.57 8.61
N ASN A 86 -7.13 1.58 9.43
CA ASN A 86 -8.43 0.97 9.31
C ASN A 86 -9.35 1.58 10.37
N GLN A 87 -10.16 2.55 9.98
CA GLN A 87 -11.12 3.22 10.86
C GLN A 87 -12.51 2.59 10.78
N GLY A 88 -12.65 1.54 9.98
CA GLY A 88 -13.92 0.84 9.81
C GLY A 88 -14.09 -0.32 10.79
N SER A 89 -15.18 -1.05 10.61
CA SER A 89 -15.52 -2.22 11.43
C SER A 89 -15.16 -3.55 10.74
N GLU A 90 -14.72 -3.49 9.49
CA GLU A 90 -14.35 -4.67 8.71
C GLU A 90 -12.85 -4.71 8.52
N THR A 91 -12.32 -5.90 8.25
CA THR A 91 -10.91 -6.05 7.89
C THR A 91 -10.62 -5.29 6.61
N LEU A 92 -9.51 -4.55 6.60
CA LEU A 92 -9.01 -3.87 5.41
C LEU A 92 -7.96 -4.74 4.75
N GLU A 93 -8.07 -4.93 3.46
CA GLU A 93 -7.07 -5.65 2.67
C GLU A 93 -6.81 -4.89 1.38
N PHE A 94 -5.54 -4.65 1.09
CA PHE A 94 -5.18 -3.92 -0.11
C PHE A 94 -3.79 -4.32 -0.58
N PHE A 95 -3.53 -4.04 -1.86
CA PHE A 95 -2.21 -4.23 -2.46
C PHE A 95 -1.60 -2.87 -2.73
N VAL A 96 -0.30 -2.77 -2.52
CA VAL A 96 0.47 -1.56 -2.81
C VAL A 96 1.42 -1.87 -3.96
N VAL A 97 1.25 -1.16 -5.06
CA VAL A 97 2.09 -1.30 -6.24
C VAL A 97 2.96 -0.06 -6.34
N LYS A 98 4.27 -0.25 -6.28
CA LYS A 98 5.26 0.82 -6.40
C LYS A 98 6.06 0.58 -7.68
N ALA A 99 5.98 1.50 -8.60
CA ALA A 99 6.64 1.37 -9.89
C ALA A 99 7.26 2.71 -10.28
N PRO A 100 8.60 2.75 -10.46
CA PRO A 100 9.53 1.65 -10.25
C PRO A 100 9.68 1.29 -8.78
N ASN A 101 10.44 0.21 -8.51
CA ASN A 101 10.71 -0.21 -7.13
C ASN A 101 11.41 0.94 -6.39
N PRO A 102 10.98 1.30 -5.17
CA PRO A 102 11.57 2.43 -4.42
C PRO A 102 13.07 2.33 -4.24
N ARG A 103 13.63 1.14 -4.11
CA ARG A 103 15.08 0.99 -3.94
C ARG A 103 15.87 1.49 -5.13
N THR A 104 15.25 1.54 -6.32
CA THR A 104 15.90 2.09 -7.51
C THR A 104 15.69 3.59 -7.64
N MET A 105 14.82 4.18 -6.81
CA MET A 105 14.49 5.60 -6.84
C MET A 105 15.32 6.42 -5.86
N SER A 106 16.00 5.78 -4.92
CA SER A 106 16.61 6.47 -3.80
C SER A 106 17.61 7.54 -4.23
N GLU A 107 18.37 7.29 -5.30
CA GLU A 107 19.37 8.24 -5.76
C GLU A 107 18.73 9.40 -6.50
N THR A 108 17.68 9.14 -7.24
CA THR A 108 16.96 10.18 -7.97
C THR A 108 16.40 11.24 -7.03
N LYS A 109 15.99 10.82 -5.85
CA LYS A 109 15.35 11.70 -4.88
C LYS A 109 16.31 12.67 -4.22
N LYS A 110 17.59 12.45 -4.35
CA LYS A 110 18.61 13.32 -3.74
C LYS A 110 18.95 14.52 -4.61
N ILE A 111 18.46 14.55 -5.80
CA ILE A 111 18.73 15.63 -6.75
C ILE A 111 17.99 16.90 -6.39
#